data_83a8d0f4cf47c14113d46ccfbe389ea4
#
_entry.id   83a8d0f4cf47c14113d46ccfbe389ea4
#
_cell.length_a   1.000
_cell.length_b   1.000
_cell.length_c   1.000
_cell.angle_alpha   90.00
_cell.angle_beta   90.00
_cell.angle_gamma   90.00
#
_symmetry.space_group_name_H-M   'P 1'
#
loop_
_entity.id
_entity.type
_entity.pdbx_description
1 polymer ?
#
loop_
_entity_poly.entity_id
_entity_poly.type
_entity_poly.pdbx_seq_one_letter_code
_entity_poly.pdbx_strand_id
1 'polypeptide(L)'
;MNDLISITNEIKKIDIKLNYGEIFFTTGEIFSATYENIVENDFEIKEEGDCLSIQDKRKGNIRLFGKTQDYAPVIRITVPAQHAFENISLATGTSEIHADTLITNALSLKMGAGEFHAKELNVSDHAIIESGAGEVHVGNGHINNLNSSSGAGEIHIQAALTGDSHITAGVGEIHLQLLGNPDDYSATIAKGIGRLCVNGFTSGNGMTYGSGPNHIKVTGGVGEISIDFAQI
;
A
#
# COMPACT_ATOMS: atom_id res chain seq x y z
N MET A 1 21.55 -13.59 -9.50
CA MET A 1 22.46 -12.51 -9.93
C MET A 1 21.57 -11.28 -10.03
N ASN A 2 21.93 -10.19 -9.36
CA ASN A 2 21.12 -8.96 -9.40
C ASN A 2 21.56 -8.19 -10.62
N ASP A 3 20.62 -7.96 -11.54
CA ASP A 3 20.90 -7.16 -12.72
C ASP A 3 20.49 -5.70 -12.41
N LEU A 4 21.37 -4.78 -12.79
CA LEU A 4 21.18 -3.35 -12.57
C LEU A 4 20.31 -2.75 -13.69
N ILE A 5 19.29 -2.02 -13.31
CA ILE A 5 18.53 -1.19 -14.25
C ILE A 5 19.34 0.09 -14.47
N SER A 6 19.73 0.36 -15.72
CA SER A 6 20.45 1.59 -16.07
C SER A 6 19.49 2.76 -15.99
N ILE A 7 19.74 3.70 -15.07
CA ILE A 7 18.94 4.89 -14.83
C ILE A 7 19.82 6.11 -15.09
N THR A 8 19.33 7.01 -15.93
CA THR A 8 20.07 8.19 -16.40
C THR A 8 19.47 9.50 -15.91
N ASN A 9 18.18 9.51 -15.59
CA ASN A 9 17.46 10.68 -15.14
C ASN A 9 17.06 10.58 -13.65
N GLU A 10 16.66 11.70 -13.08
CA GLU A 10 16.00 11.71 -11.78
C GLU A 10 14.61 11.10 -11.92
N ILE A 11 14.36 9.99 -11.26
CA ILE A 11 13.06 9.31 -11.33
C ILE A 11 12.09 9.95 -10.34
N LYS A 12 10.99 10.46 -10.87
CA LYS A 12 9.88 11.05 -10.09
C LYS A 12 8.62 10.20 -10.10
N LYS A 13 8.56 9.24 -11.03
CA LYS A 13 7.39 8.37 -11.20
C LYS A 13 7.79 6.91 -11.28
N ILE A 14 7.00 6.07 -10.64
CA ILE A 14 7.13 4.62 -10.70
C ILE A 14 5.84 4.04 -11.26
N ASP A 15 5.94 3.19 -12.29
CA ASP A 15 4.82 2.39 -12.81
C ASP A 15 5.25 0.92 -12.92
N ILE A 16 4.78 0.08 -11.98
CA ILE A 16 5.11 -1.34 -11.95
C ILE A 16 3.83 -2.16 -12.11
N LYS A 17 3.83 -3.04 -13.11
CA LYS A 17 2.82 -4.07 -13.28
C LYS A 17 3.45 -5.44 -13.20
N LEU A 18 3.06 -6.22 -12.20
CA LEU A 18 3.64 -7.51 -11.88
C LEU A 18 2.56 -8.56 -11.67
N ASN A 19 2.62 -9.68 -12.39
CA ASN A 19 1.64 -10.74 -12.18
C ASN A 19 1.84 -11.42 -10.82
N TYR A 20 3.08 -11.69 -10.45
CA TYR A 20 3.48 -12.21 -9.14
C TYR A 20 4.94 -11.87 -8.86
N GLY A 21 5.33 -11.79 -7.59
CA GLY A 21 6.71 -11.54 -7.16
C GLY A 21 6.82 -10.61 -5.97
N GLU A 22 8.01 -10.10 -5.77
CA GLU A 22 8.34 -9.25 -4.64
C GLU A 22 8.83 -7.88 -5.10
N ILE A 23 8.42 -6.82 -4.41
CA ILE A 23 8.87 -5.45 -4.66
C ILE A 23 9.39 -4.87 -3.35
N PHE A 24 10.62 -4.39 -3.35
CA PHE A 24 11.23 -3.75 -2.21
C PHE A 24 11.59 -2.30 -2.54
N PHE A 25 11.11 -1.38 -1.70
CA PHE A 25 11.60 -0.01 -1.65
C PHE A 25 12.46 0.12 -0.39
N THR A 26 13.76 0.27 -0.58
CA THR A 26 14.74 0.34 0.50
C THR A 26 15.36 1.73 0.56
N THR A 27 15.61 2.21 1.76
CA THR A 27 16.32 3.49 1.92
C THR A 27 17.81 3.34 1.67
N GLY A 28 18.42 4.26 0.91
CA GLY A 28 19.84 4.28 0.62
C GLY A 28 20.36 5.68 0.30
N GLU A 29 21.61 5.79 -0.13
CA GLU A 29 22.23 7.08 -0.44
C GLU A 29 21.93 7.56 -1.86
N ILE A 30 21.83 6.63 -2.81
CA ILE A 30 21.68 6.91 -4.23
C ILE A 30 20.49 6.11 -4.76
N PHE A 31 19.71 6.75 -5.62
CA PHE A 31 18.63 6.06 -6.33
C PHE A 31 19.20 4.98 -7.24
N SER A 32 18.73 3.76 -7.07
CA SER A 32 19.08 2.63 -7.94
C SER A 32 17.93 1.62 -8.01
N ALA A 33 17.88 0.87 -9.09
CA ALA A 33 16.94 -0.21 -9.23
C ALA A 33 17.64 -1.47 -9.74
N THR A 34 17.31 -2.60 -9.15
CA THR A 34 17.82 -3.91 -9.54
C THR A 34 16.70 -4.92 -9.63
N TYR A 35 16.94 -5.99 -10.37
CA TYR A 35 16.00 -7.08 -10.44
C TYR A 35 16.70 -8.45 -10.40
N GLU A 36 15.95 -9.46 -9.96
CA GLU A 36 16.36 -10.86 -9.94
C GLU A 36 15.25 -11.73 -10.54
N ASN A 37 15.65 -12.88 -11.10
CA ASN A 37 14.72 -13.88 -11.64
C ASN A 37 13.79 -13.35 -12.75
N ILE A 38 14.25 -12.36 -13.50
CA ILE A 38 13.56 -11.80 -14.66
C ILE A 38 14.20 -12.34 -15.93
N VAL A 39 13.38 -12.86 -16.83
CA VAL A 39 13.78 -13.25 -18.17
C VAL A 39 13.49 -12.09 -19.12
N GLU A 40 14.50 -11.67 -19.89
CA GLU A 40 14.48 -10.45 -20.69
C GLU A 40 13.25 -10.29 -21.61
N ASN A 41 12.75 -11.36 -22.19
CA ASN A 41 11.58 -11.32 -23.07
C ASN A 41 10.22 -11.30 -22.34
N ASP A 42 10.21 -11.60 -21.04
CA ASP A 42 9.00 -11.68 -20.22
C ASP A 42 8.68 -10.35 -19.56
N PHE A 43 9.62 -9.43 -19.57
CA PHE A 43 9.48 -8.12 -18.94
C PHE A 43 9.86 -7.00 -19.91
N GLU A 44 9.22 -5.88 -19.75
CA GLU A 44 9.62 -4.62 -20.36
C GLU A 44 10.00 -3.64 -19.25
N ILE A 45 11.28 -3.29 -19.23
CA ILE A 45 11.83 -2.33 -18.27
C ILE A 45 12.29 -1.10 -19.06
N LYS A 46 11.73 0.06 -18.75
CA LYS A 46 11.98 1.30 -19.45
C LYS A 46 12.12 2.47 -18.51
N GLU A 47 13.03 3.36 -18.85
CA GLU A 47 13.07 4.72 -18.35
C GLU A 47 12.51 5.65 -19.44
N GLU A 48 11.38 6.28 -19.17
CA GLU A 48 10.72 7.22 -20.06
C GLU A 48 10.65 8.60 -19.38
N GLY A 49 11.65 9.47 -19.68
CA GLY A 49 11.80 10.74 -19.01
C GLY A 49 12.11 10.56 -17.51
N ASP A 50 11.21 10.98 -16.64
CA ASP A 50 11.30 10.86 -15.18
C ASP A 50 10.54 9.65 -14.61
N CYS A 51 10.07 8.74 -15.47
CA CYS A 51 9.29 7.56 -15.08
C CYS A 51 10.11 6.27 -15.27
N LEU A 52 10.22 5.47 -14.22
CA LEU A 52 10.65 4.08 -14.29
C LEU A 52 9.44 3.17 -14.45
N SER A 53 9.32 2.54 -15.61
CA SER A 53 8.24 1.59 -15.93
C SER A 53 8.76 0.16 -15.98
N ILE A 54 8.11 -0.76 -15.25
CA ILE A 54 8.41 -2.19 -15.24
C ILE A 54 7.12 -2.95 -15.50
N GLN A 55 7.04 -3.63 -16.64
CA GLN A 55 5.83 -4.32 -17.08
C GLN A 55 6.10 -5.82 -17.26
N ASP A 56 5.42 -6.64 -16.48
CA ASP A 56 5.40 -8.10 -16.63
C ASP A 56 4.50 -8.47 -17.82
N LYS A 57 5.09 -8.99 -18.87
CA LYS A 57 4.40 -9.40 -20.09
C LYS A 57 4.07 -10.90 -20.15
N ARG A 58 4.40 -11.64 -19.10
CA ARG A 58 4.10 -13.07 -19.06
C ARG A 58 2.59 -13.26 -19.17
N LYS A 59 2.16 -13.93 -20.22
CA LYS A 59 0.77 -14.34 -20.36
C LYS A 59 0.52 -15.41 -19.30
N GLY A 60 -0.46 -15.20 -18.45
CA GLY A 60 -0.79 -16.05 -17.30
C GLY A 60 -1.12 -17.50 -17.66
N ASN A 61 -0.12 -18.24 -18.10
CA ASN A 61 -0.14 -19.68 -18.13
C ASN A 61 0.52 -20.13 -16.82
N ILE A 62 -0.32 -20.36 -15.81
CA ILE A 62 0.05 -21.29 -14.74
C ILE A 62 0.34 -22.61 -15.46
N ARG A 63 1.59 -22.87 -15.78
CA ARG A 63 2.02 -24.20 -16.24
C ARG A 63 1.94 -25.15 -15.04
N LEU A 64 0.77 -25.72 -14.86
CA LEU A 64 0.47 -26.68 -13.79
C LEU A 64 1.36 -27.95 -13.85
N PHE A 65 2.08 -28.16 -14.96
CA PHE A 65 2.95 -29.31 -15.15
C PHE A 65 4.18 -28.92 -15.98
N GLY A 66 5.27 -28.55 -15.33
CA GLY A 66 6.56 -28.38 -15.99
C GLY A 66 7.64 -28.01 -14.99
N LYS A 67 8.69 -28.85 -14.91
CA LYS A 67 9.87 -28.62 -14.07
C LYS A 67 10.70 -27.44 -14.62
N THR A 68 10.29 -26.24 -14.33
CA THR A 68 11.20 -25.10 -14.21
C THR A 68 10.90 -24.50 -12.85
N GLN A 69 11.91 -24.45 -12.03
CA GLN A 69 11.90 -23.76 -10.75
C GLN A 69 11.90 -22.25 -11.12
N ASP A 70 10.71 -21.75 -11.51
CA ASP A 70 10.54 -20.32 -11.79
C ASP A 70 10.55 -19.63 -10.45
N TYR A 71 11.71 -19.11 -10.08
CA TYR A 71 11.84 -18.22 -8.92
C TYR A 71 10.96 -16.99 -9.16
N ALA A 72 10.28 -16.54 -8.12
CA ALA A 72 9.51 -15.31 -8.17
C ALA A 72 10.44 -14.13 -8.55
N PRO A 73 10.02 -13.24 -9.47
CA PRO A 73 10.78 -12.05 -9.75
C PRO A 73 10.86 -11.17 -8.53
N VAL A 74 12.02 -10.57 -8.33
CA VAL A 74 12.28 -9.63 -7.24
C VAL A 74 12.74 -8.31 -7.84
N ILE A 75 12.07 -7.24 -7.49
CA ILE A 75 12.40 -5.87 -7.89
C ILE A 75 12.83 -5.12 -6.63
N ARG A 76 14.02 -4.53 -6.65
CA ARG A 76 14.53 -3.70 -5.54
C ARG A 76 14.80 -2.30 -6.04
N ILE A 77 14.16 -1.33 -5.41
CA ILE A 77 14.34 0.09 -5.69
C ILE A 77 14.93 0.72 -4.43
N THR A 78 16.17 1.18 -4.55
CA THR A 78 16.82 1.93 -3.47
C THR A 78 16.53 3.41 -3.67
N VAL A 79 16.02 4.04 -2.62
CA VAL A 79 15.52 5.41 -2.66
C VAL A 79 16.25 6.25 -1.61
N PRO A 80 16.79 7.43 -1.95
CA PRO A 80 17.33 8.35 -0.95
C PRO A 80 16.25 8.75 0.07
N ALA A 81 16.64 8.88 1.34
CA ALA A 81 15.70 9.05 2.46
C ALA A 81 14.70 10.22 2.32
N GLN A 82 15.05 11.27 1.57
CA GLN A 82 14.18 12.43 1.35
C GLN A 82 13.67 12.54 -0.10
N HIS A 83 13.85 11.50 -0.90
CA HIS A 83 13.38 11.50 -2.26
C HIS A 83 11.85 11.39 -2.27
N ALA A 84 11.20 12.38 -2.88
CA ALA A 84 9.75 12.42 -3.02
C ALA A 84 9.36 12.13 -4.48
N PHE A 85 8.52 11.13 -4.67
CA PHE A 85 7.93 10.84 -5.96
C PHE A 85 6.73 11.76 -6.24
N GLU A 86 6.49 12.05 -7.50
CA GLU A 86 5.22 12.67 -7.92
C GLU A 86 4.10 11.63 -7.93
N ASN A 87 4.38 10.42 -8.39
CA ASN A 87 3.40 9.35 -8.46
C ASN A 87 4.04 7.96 -8.35
N ILE A 88 3.42 7.10 -7.57
CA ILE A 88 3.74 5.67 -7.51
C ILE A 88 2.50 4.88 -7.90
N SER A 89 2.62 4.09 -8.96
CA SER A 89 1.56 3.20 -9.47
C SER A 89 2.05 1.76 -9.44
N LEU A 90 1.42 0.93 -8.62
CA LEU A 90 1.73 -0.48 -8.48
C LEU A 90 0.47 -1.30 -8.75
N ALA A 91 0.52 -2.17 -9.75
CA ALA A 91 -0.57 -3.08 -10.06
C ALA A 91 -0.04 -4.53 -10.05
N THR A 92 -0.48 -5.32 -9.09
CA THR A 92 0.05 -6.67 -8.92
C THR A 92 -1.05 -7.72 -8.82
N GLY A 93 -0.76 -8.92 -9.30
CA GLY A 93 -1.66 -10.07 -9.11
C GLY A 93 -1.47 -10.68 -7.73
N THR A 94 -0.35 -11.37 -7.49
CA THR A 94 0.00 -11.94 -6.17
C THR A 94 1.41 -11.52 -5.82
N SER A 95 1.57 -10.62 -4.86
CA SER A 95 2.88 -10.03 -4.57
C SER A 95 3.04 -9.64 -3.12
N GLU A 96 4.30 -9.65 -2.69
CA GLU A 96 4.72 -9.04 -1.43
C GLU A 96 5.43 -7.71 -1.75
N ILE A 97 4.95 -6.63 -1.16
CA ILE A 97 5.49 -5.29 -1.38
C ILE A 97 5.96 -4.74 -0.04
N HIS A 98 7.25 -4.47 0.06
CA HIS A 98 7.87 -3.94 1.26
C HIS A 98 8.47 -2.56 1.00
N ALA A 99 8.22 -1.62 1.88
CA ALA A 99 8.79 -0.30 1.81
C ALA A 99 9.35 0.14 3.17
N ASP A 100 10.59 0.65 3.18
CA ASP A 100 11.14 1.30 4.38
C ASP A 100 10.45 2.65 4.58
N THR A 101 10.63 3.57 3.64
CA THR A 101 9.98 4.88 3.63
C THR A 101 9.56 5.21 2.21
N LEU A 102 8.29 5.56 2.03
CA LEU A 102 7.79 6.10 0.77
C LEU A 102 7.25 7.50 0.97
N ILE A 103 7.74 8.44 0.17
CA ILE A 103 7.27 9.82 0.11
C ILE A 103 6.78 10.07 -1.32
N THR A 104 5.52 10.42 -1.47
CA THR A 104 4.92 10.66 -2.79
C THR A 104 3.78 11.66 -2.72
N ASN A 105 3.46 12.32 -3.83
CA ASN A 105 2.25 13.11 -3.91
C ASN A 105 1.03 12.19 -4.08
N ALA A 106 1.11 11.21 -4.98
CA ALA A 106 0.02 10.28 -5.23
C ALA A 106 0.49 8.82 -5.17
N LEU A 107 -0.32 7.96 -4.56
CA LEU A 107 -0.10 6.51 -4.52
C LEU A 107 -1.32 5.78 -5.10
N SER A 108 -1.08 4.90 -6.05
CA SER A 108 -2.07 3.93 -6.52
C SER A 108 -1.48 2.52 -6.37
N LEU A 109 -2.02 1.75 -5.45
CA LEU A 109 -1.67 0.36 -5.22
C LEU A 109 -2.90 -0.52 -5.47
N LYS A 110 -2.78 -1.46 -6.40
CA LYS A 110 -3.81 -2.46 -6.68
C LYS A 110 -3.20 -3.84 -6.61
N MET A 111 -3.62 -4.62 -5.61
CA MET A 111 -3.19 -5.99 -5.40
C MET A 111 -4.36 -6.96 -5.59
N GLY A 112 -4.15 -8.04 -6.33
CA GLY A 112 -5.10 -9.16 -6.34
C GLY A 112 -5.05 -9.95 -5.03
N ALA A 113 -3.86 -10.39 -4.63
CA ALA A 113 -3.59 -11.04 -3.36
C ALA A 113 -2.17 -10.73 -2.87
N GLY A 114 -1.90 -10.94 -1.59
CA GLY A 114 -0.57 -10.74 -1.00
C GLY A 114 -0.52 -9.68 0.07
N GLU A 115 0.65 -9.05 0.24
CA GLU A 115 0.90 -8.18 1.37
C GLU A 115 1.55 -6.86 0.92
N PHE A 116 1.11 -5.77 1.52
CA PHE A 116 1.76 -4.47 1.41
C PHE A 116 2.19 -4.02 2.80
N HIS A 117 3.48 -3.90 3.00
CA HIS A 117 4.08 -3.43 4.24
C HIS A 117 4.91 -2.18 4.01
N ALA A 118 4.47 -1.04 4.52
CA ALA A 118 5.25 0.19 4.58
C ALA A 118 5.58 0.51 6.05
N LYS A 119 6.87 0.64 6.40
CA LYS A 119 7.25 1.12 7.72
C LYS A 119 6.85 2.57 7.90
N GLU A 120 7.03 3.38 6.85
CA GLU A 120 6.60 4.77 6.80
C GLU A 120 6.04 5.12 5.42
N LEU A 121 4.85 5.73 5.40
CA LEU A 121 4.18 6.16 4.18
C LEU A 121 3.71 7.61 4.30
N ASN A 122 4.28 8.50 3.50
CA ASN A 122 3.92 9.90 3.43
C ASN A 122 3.32 10.23 2.06
N VAL A 123 2.03 10.57 2.04
CA VAL A 123 1.29 10.91 0.81
C VAL A 123 0.65 12.28 0.97
N SER A 124 1.03 13.23 0.11
CA SER A 124 0.63 14.63 0.25
C SER A 124 -0.66 15.01 -0.46
N ASP A 125 -1.11 14.23 -1.46
CA ASP A 125 -2.34 14.52 -2.22
C ASP A 125 -3.38 13.43 -2.00
N HIS A 126 -3.19 12.22 -2.52
CA HIS A 126 -4.14 11.13 -2.33
C HIS A 126 -3.49 9.75 -2.40
N ALA A 127 -4.04 8.79 -1.66
CA ALA A 127 -3.66 7.39 -1.71
C ALA A 127 -4.87 6.49 -2.04
N ILE A 128 -4.69 5.61 -3.02
CA ILE A 128 -5.64 4.54 -3.34
C ILE A 128 -4.93 3.21 -3.10
N ILE A 129 -5.46 2.39 -2.17
CA ILE A 129 -4.92 1.08 -1.83
C ILE A 129 -6.05 0.06 -1.95
N GLU A 130 -6.01 -0.77 -2.98
CA GLU A 130 -7.02 -1.78 -3.26
C GLU A 130 -6.39 -3.18 -3.16
N SER A 131 -6.90 -4.03 -2.28
CA SER A 131 -6.49 -5.43 -2.15
C SER A 131 -7.70 -6.36 -2.33
N GLY A 132 -7.54 -7.39 -3.15
CA GLY A 132 -8.57 -8.45 -3.26
C GLY A 132 -8.55 -9.35 -2.04
N ALA A 133 -7.37 -9.86 -1.64
CA ALA A 133 -7.16 -10.68 -0.45
C ALA A 133 -5.75 -10.47 0.10
N GLY A 134 -5.60 -10.38 1.40
CA GLY A 134 -4.28 -10.23 2.04
C GLY A 134 -4.21 -9.08 3.03
N GLU A 135 -3.01 -8.59 3.26
CA GLU A 135 -2.73 -7.62 4.30
C GLU A 135 -2.24 -6.28 3.74
N VAL A 136 -2.73 -5.19 4.33
CA VAL A 136 -2.24 -3.83 4.13
C VAL A 136 -1.75 -3.33 5.47
N HIS A 137 -0.45 -3.10 5.59
CA HIS A 137 0.17 -2.61 6.82
C HIS A 137 0.95 -1.32 6.58
N VAL A 138 0.59 -0.26 7.30
CA VAL A 138 1.33 1.01 7.37
C VAL A 138 1.69 1.28 8.82
N GLY A 139 2.99 1.28 9.12
CA GLY A 139 3.50 1.39 10.49
C GLY A 139 3.64 2.82 11.02
N ASN A 140 3.75 3.81 10.14
CA ASN A 140 3.80 5.23 10.48
C ASN A 140 3.56 6.08 9.24
N GLY A 141 3.29 7.37 9.41
CA GLY A 141 3.30 8.36 8.34
C GLY A 141 2.17 9.37 8.39
N HIS A 142 2.04 10.09 7.29
CA HIS A 142 0.99 11.06 7.05
C HIS A 142 0.36 10.80 5.68
N ILE A 143 -0.95 10.58 5.64
CA ILE A 143 -1.64 10.26 4.39
C ILE A 143 -2.83 11.21 4.21
N ASN A 144 -2.82 11.95 3.13
CA ASN A 144 -3.94 12.80 2.75
C ASN A 144 -4.89 12.04 1.81
N ASN A 145 -6.19 12.15 2.04
CA ASN A 145 -7.25 11.58 1.22
C ASN A 145 -7.05 10.08 0.90
N LEU A 146 -7.05 9.25 1.95
CA LEU A 146 -6.87 7.81 1.81
C LEU A 146 -8.16 7.11 1.34
N ASN A 147 -8.08 6.33 0.28
CA ASN A 147 -9.09 5.36 -0.09
C ASN A 147 -8.49 3.95 -0.04
N SER A 148 -8.78 3.20 1.03
CA SER A 148 -8.28 1.85 1.23
C SER A 148 -9.41 0.84 1.22
N SER A 149 -9.29 -0.21 0.41
CA SER A 149 -10.30 -1.26 0.34
C SER A 149 -9.68 -2.65 0.29
N SER A 150 -10.25 -3.59 1.06
CA SER A 150 -9.90 -4.99 1.04
C SER A 150 -11.15 -5.85 0.84
N GLY A 151 -11.07 -6.84 -0.03
CA GLY A 151 -12.14 -7.85 -0.18
C GLY A 151 -12.16 -8.81 0.99
N ALA A 152 -11.01 -9.42 1.30
CA ALA A 152 -10.81 -10.31 2.44
C ALA A 152 -9.39 -10.15 2.99
N GLY A 153 -9.24 -9.93 4.28
CA GLY A 153 -7.93 -9.77 4.94
C GLY A 153 -7.91 -8.62 5.93
N GLU A 154 -6.72 -8.09 6.15
CA GLU A 154 -6.47 -7.15 7.23
C GLU A 154 -5.98 -5.80 6.72
N ILE A 155 -6.47 -4.72 7.33
CA ILE A 155 -5.99 -3.37 7.10
C ILE A 155 -5.50 -2.81 8.43
N HIS A 156 -4.20 -2.65 8.57
CA HIS A 156 -3.54 -2.06 9.73
C HIS A 156 -2.87 -0.76 9.31
N ILE A 157 -3.36 0.37 9.80
CA ILE A 157 -2.80 1.68 9.48
C ILE A 157 -2.54 2.46 10.75
N GLN A 158 -1.28 2.79 10.98
CA GLN A 158 -0.85 3.75 12.00
C GLN A 158 -0.32 4.99 11.27
N ALA A 159 -1.13 6.04 11.20
CA ALA A 159 -0.78 7.26 10.48
C ALA A 159 -1.64 8.46 10.92
N ALA A 160 -1.14 9.66 10.65
CA ALA A 160 -1.98 10.84 10.62
C ALA A 160 -2.76 10.85 9.29
N LEU A 161 -4.08 10.70 9.36
CA LEU A 161 -4.95 10.78 8.19
C LEU A 161 -5.56 12.18 8.10
N THR A 162 -5.40 12.84 6.95
CA THR A 162 -5.94 14.19 6.72
C THR A 162 -6.89 14.20 5.52
N GLY A 163 -7.76 15.21 5.48
CA GLY A 163 -8.78 15.32 4.45
C GLY A 163 -9.90 14.29 4.60
N ASP A 164 -10.37 13.73 3.49
CA ASP A 164 -11.45 12.75 3.44
C ASP A 164 -10.89 11.34 3.21
N SER A 165 -10.96 10.48 4.23
CA SER A 165 -10.46 9.11 4.15
C SER A 165 -11.59 8.08 4.22
N HIS A 166 -11.53 7.06 3.34
CA HIS A 166 -12.49 5.97 3.26
C HIS A 166 -11.77 4.63 3.37
N ILE A 167 -12.12 3.84 4.39
CA ILE A 167 -11.51 2.53 4.62
C ILE A 167 -12.62 1.48 4.64
N THR A 168 -12.49 0.44 3.82
CA THR A 168 -13.51 -0.59 3.67
C THR A 168 -12.90 -1.99 3.69
N ALA A 169 -13.45 -2.91 4.46
CA ALA A 169 -13.13 -4.32 4.37
C ALA A 169 -14.41 -5.16 4.21
N GLY A 170 -14.41 -6.11 3.29
CA GLY A 170 -15.52 -7.05 3.12
C GLY A 170 -15.56 -8.07 4.24
N VAL A 171 -14.49 -8.84 4.40
CA VAL A 171 -14.30 -9.83 5.47
C VAL A 171 -12.91 -9.67 6.05
N GLY A 172 -12.79 -9.50 7.36
CA GLY A 172 -11.51 -9.39 8.05
C GLY A 172 -11.47 -8.26 9.06
N GLU A 173 -10.29 -7.71 9.28
CA GLU A 173 -10.06 -6.77 10.36
C GLU A 173 -9.60 -5.40 9.83
N ILE A 174 -10.07 -4.34 10.47
CA ILE A 174 -9.60 -2.97 10.26
C ILE A 174 -9.08 -2.45 11.59
N HIS A 175 -7.78 -2.19 11.66
CA HIS A 175 -7.13 -1.57 12.79
C HIS A 175 -6.55 -0.22 12.38
N LEU A 176 -7.09 0.86 12.92
CA LEU A 176 -6.59 2.20 12.70
C LEU A 176 -6.04 2.78 14.00
N GLN A 177 -4.77 3.17 13.98
CA GLN A 177 -4.19 4.00 15.02
C GLN A 177 -3.97 5.40 14.45
N LEU A 178 -4.92 6.30 14.71
CA LEU A 178 -4.90 7.66 14.18
C LEU A 178 -3.94 8.52 15.02
N LEU A 179 -2.89 9.02 14.37
CA LEU A 179 -1.87 9.83 15.01
C LEU A 179 -2.28 11.32 15.02
N GLY A 180 -2.04 12.01 16.13
CA GLY A 180 -2.32 13.44 16.29
C GLY A 180 -3.37 13.74 17.36
N ASN A 181 -3.93 14.95 17.32
CA ASN A 181 -4.95 15.33 18.29
C ASN A 181 -6.30 14.67 17.93
N PRO A 182 -6.95 13.92 18.85
CA PRO A 182 -8.28 13.34 18.61
C PRO A 182 -9.33 14.35 18.16
N ASP A 183 -9.23 15.61 18.59
CA ASP A 183 -10.17 16.68 18.23
C ASP A 183 -10.04 17.11 16.75
N ASP A 184 -8.97 16.75 16.07
CA ASP A 184 -8.79 17.01 14.63
C ASP A 184 -9.58 16.03 13.75
N TYR A 185 -10.19 15.01 14.33
CA TYR A 185 -10.87 13.95 13.60
C TYR A 185 -12.38 13.97 13.78
N SER A 186 -13.06 13.57 12.73
CA SER A 186 -14.44 13.11 12.77
C SER A 186 -14.55 11.77 12.07
N ALA A 187 -15.16 10.78 12.71
CA ALA A 187 -15.27 9.44 12.14
C ALA A 187 -16.73 8.98 12.05
N THR A 188 -17.09 8.38 10.93
CA THR A 188 -18.34 7.65 10.74
C THR A 188 -18.01 6.20 10.48
N ILE A 189 -18.44 5.32 11.38
CA ILE A 189 -18.07 3.92 11.38
C ILE A 189 -19.33 3.09 11.24
N ALA A 190 -19.33 2.14 10.32
CA ALA A 190 -20.41 1.19 10.12
C ALA A 190 -19.85 -0.23 10.00
N LYS A 191 -20.47 -1.21 10.63
CA LYS A 191 -20.12 -2.62 10.50
C LYS A 191 -21.36 -3.49 10.31
N GLY A 192 -21.15 -4.62 9.66
CA GLY A 192 -22.12 -5.72 9.65
C GLY A 192 -21.97 -6.61 10.88
N ILE A 193 -21.43 -7.81 10.70
CA ILE A 193 -21.25 -8.81 11.76
C ILE A 193 -19.84 -8.70 12.36
N GLY A 194 -19.74 -8.62 13.69
CA GLY A 194 -18.44 -8.61 14.38
C GLY A 194 -18.35 -7.60 15.51
N ARG A 195 -17.15 -7.18 15.87
CA ARG A 195 -16.87 -6.26 16.96
C ARG A 195 -16.50 -4.87 16.42
N LEU A 196 -16.98 -3.83 17.08
CA LEU A 196 -16.53 -2.44 16.86
C LEU A 196 -16.01 -1.91 18.18
N CYS A 197 -14.78 -1.44 18.17
CA CYS A 197 -14.09 -0.84 19.30
C CYS A 197 -13.50 0.50 18.92
N VAL A 198 -13.72 1.54 19.73
CA VAL A 198 -13.09 2.85 19.55
C VAL A 198 -12.52 3.28 20.89
N ASN A 199 -11.20 3.52 20.98
CA ASN A 199 -10.48 3.82 22.23
C ASN A 199 -10.81 2.82 23.37
N GLY A 200 -10.87 1.52 23.05
CA GLY A 200 -11.21 0.46 24.01
C GLY A 200 -12.69 0.35 24.38
N PHE A 201 -13.56 1.22 23.88
CA PHE A 201 -15.01 1.15 24.12
C PHE A 201 -15.73 0.40 23.00
N THR A 202 -16.42 -0.67 23.36
CA THR A 202 -17.20 -1.46 22.39
C THR A 202 -18.52 -0.76 22.06
N SER A 203 -18.85 -0.66 20.79
CA SER A 203 -20.10 -0.11 20.26
C SER A 203 -20.93 -1.18 19.54
N GLY A 204 -22.19 -0.82 19.26
CA GLY A 204 -23.10 -1.66 18.46
C GLY A 204 -22.74 -1.72 16.98
N ASN A 205 -23.70 -1.49 16.08
CA ASN A 205 -23.52 -1.66 14.63
C ASN A 205 -22.95 -0.44 13.90
N GLY A 206 -22.82 0.69 14.59
CA GLY A 206 -22.26 1.91 14.02
C GLY A 206 -22.01 2.95 15.08
N MET A 207 -21.16 3.90 14.74
CA MET A 207 -20.74 4.96 15.64
C MET A 207 -20.32 6.20 14.84
N THR A 208 -20.56 7.38 15.41
CA THR A 208 -19.93 8.64 14.99
C THR A 208 -19.03 9.12 16.12
N TYR A 209 -17.89 9.68 15.79
CA TYR A 209 -16.92 10.22 16.74
C TYR A 209 -16.44 11.57 16.26
N GLY A 210 -16.30 12.51 17.20
CA GLY A 210 -15.66 13.80 16.93
C GLY A 210 -16.40 14.70 15.95
N SER A 211 -15.80 15.87 15.70
CA SER A 211 -16.29 16.88 14.76
C SER A 211 -15.15 17.64 14.09
N GLY A 212 -13.94 17.06 14.11
CA GLY A 212 -12.75 17.66 13.52
C GLY A 212 -12.80 17.71 12.00
N PRO A 213 -11.88 18.45 11.37
CA PRO A 213 -11.88 18.68 9.93
C PRO A 213 -11.43 17.47 9.10
N ASN A 214 -10.78 16.48 9.71
CA ASN A 214 -10.35 15.27 8.99
C ASN A 214 -11.43 14.21 9.12
N HIS A 215 -12.04 13.85 8.00
CA HIS A 215 -13.20 12.97 7.95
C HIS A 215 -12.79 11.53 7.64
N ILE A 216 -13.06 10.62 8.56
CA ILE A 216 -12.73 9.19 8.41
C ILE A 216 -14.03 8.40 8.29
N LYS A 217 -14.24 7.73 7.15
CA LYS A 217 -15.35 6.81 6.98
C LYS A 217 -14.83 5.38 6.95
N VAL A 218 -15.30 4.56 7.91
CA VAL A 218 -14.89 3.16 8.00
C VAL A 218 -16.10 2.25 7.81
N THR A 219 -15.98 1.25 6.95
CA THR A 219 -17.04 0.28 6.70
C THR A 219 -16.49 -1.14 6.73
N GLY A 220 -16.98 -1.98 7.64
CA GLY A 220 -16.65 -3.40 7.71
C GLY A 220 -17.87 -4.28 7.43
N GLY A 221 -17.69 -5.34 6.66
CA GLY A 221 -18.73 -6.34 6.43
C GLY A 221 -18.81 -7.36 7.57
N VAL A 222 -17.86 -8.29 7.63
CA VAL A 222 -17.74 -9.32 8.64
C VAL A 222 -16.34 -9.28 9.25
N GLY A 223 -16.24 -9.05 10.56
CA GLY A 223 -14.95 -9.00 11.26
C GLY A 223 -14.89 -7.96 12.36
N GLU A 224 -13.70 -7.50 12.65
CA GLU A 224 -13.45 -6.51 13.70
C GLU A 224 -13.05 -5.14 13.11
N ILE A 225 -13.52 -4.07 13.73
CA ILE A 225 -13.05 -2.72 13.51
C ILE A 225 -12.53 -2.18 14.84
N SER A 226 -11.26 -1.80 14.90
CA SER A 226 -10.66 -1.10 16.03
C SER A 226 -10.08 0.23 15.57
N ILE A 227 -10.42 1.30 16.27
CA ILE A 227 -9.89 2.64 16.00
C ILE A 227 -9.40 3.22 17.33
N ASP A 228 -8.12 3.54 17.38
CA ASP A 228 -7.48 4.15 18.53
C ASP A 228 -6.84 5.48 18.11
N PHE A 229 -6.87 6.47 19.01
CA PHE A 229 -6.22 7.77 18.80
C PHE A 229 -4.97 7.83 19.67
N ALA A 230 -3.84 8.12 19.04
CA ALA A 230 -2.56 8.27 19.72
C ALA A 230 -2.04 9.69 19.56
N GLN A 231 -1.84 10.38 20.68
CA GLN A 231 -1.13 11.67 20.68
C GLN A 231 0.36 11.43 20.43
N ILE A 232 0.93 12.18 19.50
CA ILE A 232 2.37 12.19 19.21
C ILE A 232 3.05 13.19 20.14
#